data_292d66236d707b61e4f64550e7fe4288
#
_entry.id   292d66236d707b61e4f64550e7fe4288
#
_cell.length_a   1.000
_cell.length_b   1.000
_cell.length_c   1.000
_cell.angle_alpha   90.00
_cell.angle_beta   90.00
_cell.angle_gamma   90.00
#
_symmetry.space_group_name_H-M   'P 1'
#
loop_
_entity.id
_entity.type
_entity.pdbx_description
1 polymer ?
#
loop_
_entity_poly.entity_id
_entity_poly.type
_entity_poly.pdbx_seq_one_letter_code
_entity_poly.pdbx_strand_id
1 'polypeptide(L)'
;PVIIDWLQKNKVKAQLVPFSLANTYKEGAFVADNKIQIKQKKQTITMDISKLALKGKHNTKNAMAASLAAQMLQARKLAIRESLEDFEGAEHRLENVLRINGVHYINDSKATNVNATFYALECMQAPTVWIVGGVDKGNDYVDLMPLVREKVKAIICLGVDNQKIVETFGSVVDVVVETSTAVEA
;
A
#
# COMPACT_ATOMS: atom_id res chain seq x y z
N PRO A 1 9.82 7.85 -13.07
CA PRO A 1 10.85 8.26 -14.06
C PRO A 1 10.56 7.60 -15.41
N VAL A 2 10.53 6.25 -15.50
CA VAL A 2 10.43 5.50 -16.78
C VAL A 2 9.22 5.93 -17.65
N ILE A 3 8.04 6.06 -17.04
CA ILE A 3 6.81 6.46 -17.77
C ILE A 3 6.93 7.91 -18.25
N ILE A 4 7.45 8.82 -17.43
CA ILE A 4 7.62 10.23 -17.78
C ILE A 4 8.61 10.38 -18.93
N ASP A 5 9.75 9.69 -18.85
CA ASP A 5 10.78 9.70 -19.91
C ASP A 5 10.24 9.13 -21.22
N TRP A 6 9.42 8.07 -21.13
CA TRP A 6 8.76 7.50 -22.29
C TRP A 6 7.75 8.47 -22.91
N LEU A 7 6.92 9.13 -22.07
CA LEU A 7 5.95 10.13 -22.53
C LEU A 7 6.60 11.35 -23.19
N GLN A 8 7.78 11.77 -22.75
CA GLN A 8 8.54 12.84 -23.38
C GLN A 8 9.07 12.47 -24.77
N LYS A 9 9.40 11.18 -24.97
CA LYS A 9 9.91 10.65 -26.25
C LYS A 9 8.82 10.29 -27.26
N ASN A 10 7.59 10.09 -26.79
CA ASN A 10 6.49 9.58 -27.61
C ASN A 10 5.31 10.57 -27.61
N LYS A 11 4.80 10.88 -28.79
CA LYS A 11 3.59 11.72 -28.93
C LYS A 11 2.38 10.92 -28.49
N VAL A 12 1.82 11.25 -27.32
CA VAL A 12 0.60 10.64 -26.79
C VAL A 12 -0.59 11.53 -27.12
N LYS A 13 -1.64 10.94 -27.72
CA LYS A 13 -2.88 11.67 -28.04
C LYS A 13 -3.80 11.84 -26.84
N ALA A 14 -3.61 11.03 -25.78
CA ALA A 14 -4.42 11.08 -24.56
C ALA A 14 -4.08 12.31 -23.71
N GLN A 15 -5.08 12.84 -23.02
CA GLN A 15 -4.86 13.87 -22.01
C GLN A 15 -4.12 13.27 -20.81
N LEU A 16 -3.01 13.83 -20.44
CA LEU A 16 -2.22 13.42 -19.29
C LEU A 16 -2.65 14.24 -18.08
N VAL A 17 -3.08 13.56 -17.03
CA VAL A 17 -3.47 14.18 -15.76
C VAL A 17 -2.57 13.63 -14.66
N PRO A 18 -1.64 14.45 -14.13
CA PRO A 18 -0.67 13.99 -13.15
C PRO A 18 -1.28 13.86 -11.75
N PHE A 19 -0.71 12.96 -10.93
CA PHE A 19 -0.92 12.95 -9.49
C PHE A 19 0.39 12.66 -8.74
N SER A 20 0.56 13.27 -7.56
CA SER A 20 1.78 13.14 -6.77
C SER A 20 1.53 13.42 -5.28
N LEU A 21 2.29 12.74 -4.42
CA LEU A 21 2.35 13.06 -2.99
C LEU A 21 3.29 14.24 -2.68
N ALA A 22 4.24 14.53 -3.58
CA ALA A 22 5.31 15.49 -3.34
C ALA A 22 5.21 16.78 -4.17
N ASN A 23 4.60 16.72 -5.35
CA ASN A 23 4.53 17.85 -6.27
C ASN A 23 3.11 18.38 -6.38
N THR A 24 2.96 19.70 -6.51
CA THR A 24 1.67 20.36 -6.74
C THR A 24 1.47 20.64 -8.23
N TYR A 25 0.21 20.66 -8.66
CA TYR A 25 -0.16 20.89 -10.07
C TYR A 25 -1.26 21.93 -10.21
N LYS A 26 -1.28 22.63 -11.33
CA LYS A 26 -2.41 23.49 -11.72
C LYS A 26 -3.67 22.66 -11.99
N GLU A 27 -3.50 21.53 -12.71
CA GLU A 27 -4.51 20.49 -12.95
C GLU A 27 -3.90 19.13 -12.60
N GLY A 28 -4.65 18.28 -11.90
CA GLY A 28 -4.20 17.00 -11.39
C GLY A 28 -4.59 16.77 -9.93
N ALA A 29 -4.01 15.77 -9.29
CA ALA A 29 -4.20 15.51 -7.88
C ALA A 29 -2.86 15.58 -7.12
N PHE A 30 -2.88 16.15 -5.93
CA PHE A 30 -1.69 16.25 -5.10
C PHE A 30 -2.05 16.37 -3.61
N VAL A 31 -1.05 16.18 -2.77
CA VAL A 31 -1.18 16.37 -1.33
C VAL A 31 -0.59 17.73 -0.95
N ALA A 32 -1.35 18.52 -0.20
CA ALA A 32 -0.89 19.74 0.45
C ALA A 32 -1.62 19.87 1.80
N ASP A 33 -0.91 20.27 2.85
CA ASP A 33 -1.45 20.47 4.19
C ASP A 33 -2.27 19.28 4.70
N ASN A 34 -1.74 18.07 4.55
CA ASN A 34 -2.39 16.79 4.91
C ASN A 34 -3.74 16.55 4.21
N LYS A 35 -3.97 17.22 3.08
CA LYS A 35 -5.20 17.08 2.28
C LYS A 35 -4.89 16.68 0.86
N ILE A 36 -5.71 15.78 0.33
CA ILE A 36 -5.76 15.53 -1.11
C ILE A 36 -6.47 16.71 -1.76
N GLN A 37 -5.87 17.29 -2.76
CA GLN A 37 -6.47 18.30 -3.63
C GLN A 37 -6.56 17.73 -5.05
N ILE A 38 -7.75 17.72 -5.61
CA ILE A 38 -8.00 17.28 -6.98
C ILE A 38 -8.50 18.49 -7.75
N LYS A 39 -7.68 18.96 -8.68
CA LYS A 39 -7.96 20.14 -9.50
C LYS A 39 -8.14 19.74 -10.95
N GLN A 40 -9.32 19.98 -11.49
CA GLN A 40 -9.61 19.70 -12.90
C GLN A 40 -10.51 20.81 -13.47
N LYS A 41 -10.06 21.47 -14.51
CA LYS A 41 -10.74 22.63 -15.09
C LYS A 41 -11.03 23.69 -14.00
N LYS A 42 -12.29 24.05 -13.80
CA LYS A 42 -12.72 25.03 -12.80
C LYS A 42 -13.17 24.38 -11.47
N GLN A 43 -13.00 23.08 -11.29
CA GLN A 43 -13.46 22.35 -10.12
C GLN A 43 -12.30 21.90 -9.24
N THR A 44 -12.49 22.07 -7.94
CA THR A 44 -11.57 21.55 -6.92
C THR A 44 -12.35 20.70 -5.93
N ILE A 45 -11.79 19.51 -5.64
CA ILE A 45 -12.23 18.66 -4.53
C ILE A 45 -11.07 18.67 -3.53
N THR A 46 -11.39 18.88 -2.26
CA THR A 46 -10.42 18.80 -1.17
C THR A 46 -10.92 17.81 -0.14
N MET A 47 -10.04 16.91 0.31
CA MET A 47 -10.36 15.87 1.29
C MET A 47 -9.19 15.68 2.24
N ASP A 48 -9.46 15.59 3.53
CA ASP A 48 -8.43 15.25 4.52
C ASP A 48 -7.99 13.80 4.36
N ILE A 49 -6.67 13.56 4.39
CA ILE A 49 -6.13 12.20 4.24
C ILE A 49 -6.55 11.31 5.42
N SER A 50 -6.75 11.88 6.60
CA SER A 50 -7.20 11.15 7.79
C SER A 50 -8.58 10.52 7.62
N LYS A 51 -9.42 11.08 6.74
CA LYS A 51 -10.76 10.58 6.43
C LYS A 51 -10.79 9.43 5.43
N LEU A 52 -9.70 9.16 4.71
CA LEU A 52 -9.65 7.99 3.85
C LEU A 52 -9.88 6.72 4.65
N ALA A 53 -10.76 5.85 4.20
CA ALA A 53 -10.96 4.54 4.81
C ALA A 53 -9.67 3.70 4.76
N LEU A 54 -9.04 3.62 3.60
CA LEU A 54 -7.77 2.93 3.44
C LEU A 54 -6.59 3.85 3.73
N LYS A 55 -5.77 3.45 4.71
CA LYS A 55 -4.58 4.20 5.14
C LYS A 55 -3.34 3.87 4.29
N GLY A 56 -2.31 4.68 4.43
CA GLY A 56 -1.01 4.49 3.78
C GLY A 56 -0.83 5.31 2.50
N LYS A 57 0.43 5.61 2.18
CA LYS A 57 0.81 6.47 1.04
C LYS A 57 0.35 5.91 -0.31
N HIS A 58 0.41 4.57 -0.46
CA HIS A 58 -0.04 3.92 -1.69
C HIS A 58 -1.55 4.05 -1.88
N ASN A 59 -2.35 3.92 -0.81
CA ASN A 59 -3.79 4.11 -0.87
C ASN A 59 -4.17 5.58 -1.10
N THR A 60 -3.41 6.53 -0.59
CA THR A 60 -3.56 7.94 -0.94
C THR A 60 -3.35 8.18 -2.44
N LYS A 61 -2.34 7.54 -3.05
CA LYS A 61 -2.14 7.60 -4.51
C LYS A 61 -3.30 6.97 -5.28
N ASN A 62 -3.78 5.81 -4.83
CA ASN A 62 -4.93 5.13 -5.44
C ASN A 62 -6.20 5.99 -5.35
N ALA A 63 -6.46 6.59 -4.19
CA ALA A 63 -7.57 7.50 -3.98
C ALA A 63 -7.51 8.72 -4.92
N MET A 64 -6.33 9.31 -5.10
CA MET A 64 -6.11 10.41 -6.05
C MET A 64 -6.40 10.00 -7.48
N ALA A 65 -5.89 8.85 -7.92
CA ALA A 65 -6.12 8.34 -9.28
C ALA A 65 -7.59 8.03 -9.53
N ALA A 66 -8.25 7.33 -8.61
CA ALA A 66 -9.68 7.01 -8.69
C ALA A 66 -10.54 8.27 -8.72
N SER A 67 -10.24 9.24 -7.87
CA SER A 67 -10.96 10.52 -7.82
C SER A 67 -10.80 11.34 -9.08
N LEU A 68 -9.62 11.37 -9.68
CA LEU A 68 -9.41 12.02 -10.98
C LEU A 68 -10.25 11.36 -12.07
N ALA A 69 -10.26 10.04 -12.14
CA ALA A 69 -11.08 9.29 -13.10
C ALA A 69 -12.58 9.58 -12.88
N ALA A 70 -13.04 9.52 -11.65
CA ALA A 70 -14.44 9.81 -11.30
C ALA A 70 -14.83 11.26 -11.64
N GLN A 71 -13.95 12.22 -11.38
CA GLN A 71 -14.19 13.62 -11.72
C GLN A 71 -14.23 13.85 -13.25
N MET A 72 -13.40 13.14 -14.01
CA MET A 72 -13.45 13.17 -15.49
C MET A 72 -14.77 12.64 -16.01
N LEU A 73 -15.35 11.64 -15.35
CA LEU A 73 -16.68 11.10 -15.63
C LEU A 73 -17.82 11.93 -15.01
N GLN A 74 -17.51 13.12 -14.47
CA GLN A 74 -18.49 14.05 -13.90
C GLN A 74 -19.25 13.51 -12.68
N ALA A 75 -18.67 12.56 -11.93
CA ALA A 75 -19.25 12.10 -10.68
C ALA A 75 -19.38 13.26 -9.67
N ARG A 76 -20.42 13.22 -8.84
CA ARG A 76 -20.69 14.26 -7.85
C ARG A 76 -19.57 14.29 -6.80
N LYS A 77 -19.11 15.48 -6.43
CA LYS A 77 -18.04 15.65 -5.42
C LYS A 77 -18.35 14.95 -4.10
N LEU A 78 -19.59 14.97 -3.67
CA LEU A 78 -20.03 14.31 -2.43
C LEU A 78 -19.87 12.79 -2.57
N ALA A 79 -20.36 12.19 -3.66
CA ALA A 79 -20.25 10.77 -3.90
C ALA A 79 -18.78 10.29 -3.93
N ILE A 80 -17.86 11.08 -4.53
CA ILE A 80 -16.43 10.76 -4.52
C ILE A 80 -15.90 10.73 -3.08
N ARG A 81 -16.26 11.71 -2.25
CA ARG A 81 -15.84 11.77 -0.85
C ARG A 81 -16.38 10.60 -0.04
N GLU A 82 -17.69 10.39 -0.08
CA GLU A 82 -18.36 9.29 0.63
C GLU A 82 -17.77 7.95 0.25
N SER A 83 -17.60 7.67 -1.06
CA SER A 83 -16.98 6.43 -1.51
C SER A 83 -15.54 6.22 -0.98
N LEU A 84 -14.75 7.28 -0.79
CA LEU A 84 -13.40 7.17 -0.24
C LEU A 84 -13.38 7.06 1.28
N GLU A 85 -14.37 7.62 1.96
CA GLU A 85 -14.53 7.56 3.42
C GLU A 85 -15.08 6.19 3.85
N ASP A 86 -15.98 5.61 3.06
CA ASP A 86 -16.73 4.37 3.39
C ASP A 86 -16.21 3.13 2.64
N PHE A 87 -15.09 3.23 1.94
CA PHE A 87 -14.56 2.11 1.15
C PHE A 87 -14.08 0.97 2.03
N GLU A 88 -14.75 -0.16 2.00
CA GLU A 88 -14.42 -1.32 2.84
C GLU A 88 -13.10 -2.02 2.47
N GLY A 89 -12.52 -1.71 1.33
CA GLY A 89 -11.32 -2.37 0.84
C GLY A 89 -11.64 -3.67 0.09
N ALA A 90 -10.59 -4.29 -0.44
CA ALA A 90 -10.70 -5.62 -1.04
C ALA A 90 -10.29 -6.67 -0.02
N GLU A 91 -10.97 -7.81 -0.01
CA GLU A 91 -10.58 -8.96 0.79
C GLU A 91 -9.10 -9.30 0.63
N HIS A 92 -8.46 -9.68 1.71
CA HIS A 92 -7.05 -10.08 1.76
C HIS A 92 -6.05 -8.96 1.39
N ARG A 93 -6.46 -7.68 1.49
CA ARG A 93 -5.58 -6.51 1.29
C ARG A 93 -5.57 -5.62 2.52
N LEU A 94 -4.59 -5.81 3.41
CA LEU A 94 -4.52 -5.15 4.71
C LEU A 94 -5.87 -5.21 5.46
N GLU A 95 -6.55 -6.32 5.28
CA GLU A 95 -7.87 -6.59 5.84
C GLU A 95 -7.76 -6.75 7.36
N ASN A 96 -8.48 -5.91 8.09
CA ASN A 96 -8.58 -6.04 9.54
C ASN A 96 -9.52 -7.20 9.89
N VAL A 97 -8.96 -8.38 10.23
CA VAL A 97 -9.75 -9.57 10.48
C VAL A 97 -10.39 -9.52 11.86
N LEU A 98 -9.59 -9.27 12.89
CA LEU A 98 -10.06 -9.22 14.27
C LEU A 98 -9.04 -8.57 15.20
N ARG A 99 -9.47 -8.28 16.44
CA ARG A 99 -8.60 -7.83 17.53
C ARG A 99 -8.90 -8.64 18.79
N ILE A 100 -7.89 -9.36 19.30
CA ILE A 100 -8.01 -10.18 20.52
C ILE A 100 -6.87 -9.83 21.47
N ASN A 101 -7.17 -9.58 22.73
CA ASN A 101 -6.19 -9.30 23.80
C ASN A 101 -5.16 -8.22 23.43
N GLY A 102 -5.58 -7.20 22.70
CA GLY A 102 -4.70 -6.13 22.24
C GLY A 102 -3.91 -6.46 20.97
N VAL A 103 -3.92 -7.68 20.49
CA VAL A 103 -3.30 -8.09 19.23
C VAL A 103 -4.27 -7.83 18.08
N HIS A 104 -3.74 -7.20 17.04
CA HIS A 104 -4.48 -6.86 15.82
C HIS A 104 -4.08 -7.83 14.70
N TYR A 105 -5.03 -8.57 14.19
CA TYR A 105 -4.82 -9.55 13.12
C TYR A 105 -5.19 -8.94 11.79
N ILE A 106 -4.20 -8.87 10.89
CA ILE A 106 -4.33 -8.25 9.57
C ILE A 106 -4.03 -9.31 8.50
N ASN A 107 -4.94 -9.50 7.56
CA ASN A 107 -4.77 -10.39 6.43
C ASN A 107 -4.36 -9.58 5.20
N ASP A 108 -3.16 -9.84 4.71
CA ASP A 108 -2.64 -9.28 3.46
C ASP A 108 -2.10 -10.36 2.52
N SER A 109 -2.75 -11.53 2.50
CA SER A 109 -2.32 -12.67 1.67
C SER A 109 -2.32 -12.37 0.16
N LYS A 110 -2.91 -11.25 -0.25
CA LYS A 110 -2.83 -10.70 -1.61
C LYS A 110 -1.51 -9.99 -1.90
N ALA A 111 -0.67 -9.71 -0.93
CA ALA A 111 0.68 -9.18 -1.09
C ALA A 111 1.63 -10.29 -1.59
N THR A 112 1.56 -10.63 -2.85
CA THR A 112 2.31 -11.73 -3.49
C THR A 112 3.64 -11.32 -4.11
N ASN A 113 4.17 -10.16 -3.76
CA ASN A 113 5.45 -9.64 -4.22
C ASN A 113 6.06 -8.67 -3.20
N VAL A 114 7.37 -8.44 -3.32
CA VAL A 114 8.15 -7.58 -2.40
C VAL A 114 7.58 -6.18 -2.29
N ASN A 115 7.19 -5.57 -3.41
CA ASN A 115 6.66 -4.21 -3.40
C ASN A 115 5.32 -4.08 -2.64
N ALA A 116 4.43 -5.06 -2.78
CA ALA A 116 3.18 -5.10 -2.00
C ALA A 116 3.47 -5.27 -0.49
N THR A 117 4.37 -6.19 -0.14
CA THR A 117 4.82 -6.42 1.24
C THR A 117 5.47 -5.18 1.85
N PHE A 118 6.27 -4.44 1.05
CA PHE A 118 6.87 -3.18 1.50
C PHE A 118 5.80 -2.21 1.99
N TYR A 119 4.76 -1.98 1.20
CA TYR A 119 3.66 -1.07 1.59
C TYR A 119 2.84 -1.61 2.76
N ALA A 120 2.67 -2.93 2.86
CA ALA A 120 2.00 -3.53 4.00
C ALA A 120 2.78 -3.26 5.30
N LEU A 121 4.06 -3.54 5.33
CA LEU A 121 4.92 -3.27 6.48
C LEU A 121 5.03 -1.76 6.77
N GLU A 122 5.09 -0.88 5.75
CA GLU A 122 5.09 0.58 5.94
C GLU A 122 3.84 1.04 6.73
N CYS A 123 2.69 0.38 6.53
CA CYS A 123 1.44 0.71 7.20
C CYS A 123 1.36 0.26 8.67
N MET A 124 2.21 -0.66 9.12
CA MET A 124 2.19 -1.15 10.50
C MET A 124 2.57 -0.05 11.49
N GLN A 125 1.79 0.09 12.56
CA GLN A 125 1.95 1.12 13.58
C GLN A 125 2.42 0.56 14.93
N ALA A 126 2.55 -0.76 15.06
CA ALA A 126 2.95 -1.47 16.26
C ALA A 126 3.95 -2.58 15.93
N PRO A 127 4.70 -3.08 16.93
CA PRO A 127 5.54 -4.25 16.75
C PRO A 127 4.75 -5.40 16.12
N THR A 128 5.29 -5.99 15.06
CA THR A 128 4.57 -6.92 14.19
C THR A 128 5.18 -8.32 14.24
N VAL A 129 4.36 -9.33 14.37
CA VAL A 129 4.68 -10.71 14.01
C VAL A 129 4.28 -10.90 12.55
N TRP A 130 5.25 -11.24 11.72
CA TRP A 130 5.01 -11.35 10.28
C TRP A 130 4.96 -12.82 9.85
N ILE A 131 3.78 -13.26 9.42
CA ILE A 131 3.60 -14.58 8.82
C ILE A 131 3.83 -14.42 7.32
N VAL A 132 4.83 -15.11 6.79
CA VAL A 132 5.26 -14.98 5.40
C VAL A 132 5.74 -16.32 4.84
N GLY A 133 5.55 -16.53 3.55
CA GLY A 133 6.00 -17.75 2.90
C GLY A 133 5.44 -17.88 1.49
N GLY A 134 5.48 -19.10 0.98
CA GLY A 134 5.06 -19.43 -0.37
C GLY A 134 6.22 -19.92 -1.21
N VAL A 135 6.06 -19.88 -2.54
CA VAL A 135 7.11 -20.29 -3.49
C VAL A 135 8.01 -19.09 -3.81
N ASP A 136 9.33 -19.23 -3.64
CA ASP A 136 10.27 -18.20 -4.08
C ASP A 136 10.23 -18.04 -5.60
N LYS A 137 10.05 -16.80 -6.04
CA LYS A 137 10.00 -16.40 -7.45
C LYS A 137 11.27 -15.65 -7.87
N GLY A 138 12.37 -15.85 -7.15
CA GLY A 138 13.61 -15.11 -7.35
C GLY A 138 13.56 -13.70 -6.78
N ASN A 139 12.76 -13.47 -5.73
CA ASN A 139 12.60 -12.16 -5.11
C ASN A 139 13.94 -11.68 -4.50
N ASP A 140 14.18 -10.37 -4.60
CA ASP A 140 15.18 -9.67 -3.80
C ASP A 140 14.46 -8.96 -2.64
N TYR A 141 14.86 -9.31 -1.41
CA TYR A 141 14.22 -8.80 -0.19
C TYR A 141 14.94 -7.59 0.42
N VAL A 142 16.00 -7.10 -0.20
CA VAL A 142 16.83 -6.00 0.34
C VAL A 142 16.01 -4.76 0.66
N ASP A 143 15.05 -4.43 -0.18
CA ASP A 143 14.18 -3.26 0.02
C ASP A 143 13.30 -3.36 1.27
N LEU A 144 13.02 -4.58 1.78
CA LEU A 144 12.24 -4.77 3.01
C LEU A 144 13.07 -4.61 4.28
N MET A 145 14.39 -4.73 4.19
CA MET A 145 15.29 -4.78 5.35
C MET A 145 15.09 -3.63 6.34
N PRO A 146 14.97 -2.35 5.90
CA PRO A 146 14.75 -1.23 6.84
C PRO A 146 13.45 -1.38 7.64
N LEU A 147 12.37 -1.79 6.97
CA LEU A 147 11.05 -1.95 7.61
C LEU A 147 10.99 -3.17 8.53
N VAL A 148 11.66 -4.26 8.14
CA VAL A 148 11.76 -5.45 8.99
C VAL A 148 12.49 -5.11 10.29
N ARG A 149 13.64 -4.43 10.23
CA ARG A 149 14.38 -3.99 11.42
C ARG A 149 13.56 -3.07 12.33
N GLU A 150 12.79 -2.18 11.75
CA GLU A 150 12.04 -1.19 12.52
C GLU A 150 10.80 -1.79 13.17
N LYS A 151 10.09 -2.69 12.48
CA LYS A 151 8.71 -3.05 12.82
C LYS A 151 8.49 -4.51 13.16
N VAL A 152 9.30 -5.42 12.61
CA VAL A 152 9.08 -6.86 12.78
C VAL A 152 9.87 -7.39 13.98
N LYS A 153 9.18 -8.06 14.89
CA LYS A 153 9.76 -8.70 16.07
C LYS A 153 9.97 -10.18 15.88
N ALA A 154 9.06 -10.82 15.15
CA ALA A 154 9.17 -12.23 14.84
C ALA A 154 8.68 -12.50 13.43
N ILE A 155 9.27 -13.50 12.81
CA ILE A 155 8.83 -14.03 11.51
C ILE A 155 8.38 -15.48 11.72
N ILE A 156 7.20 -15.79 11.20
CA ILE A 156 6.72 -17.15 11.06
C ILE A 156 6.73 -17.47 9.56
N CYS A 157 7.66 -18.32 9.17
CA CYS A 157 7.76 -18.79 7.79
C CYS A 157 6.72 -19.90 7.58
N LEU A 158 5.80 -19.70 6.64
CA LEU A 158 4.75 -20.68 6.31
C LEU A 158 4.96 -21.23 4.92
N GLY A 159 5.49 -22.43 4.83
CA GLY A 159 5.73 -23.10 3.53
C GLY A 159 6.88 -24.07 3.59
N VAL A 160 7.22 -24.64 2.42
CA VAL A 160 8.28 -25.64 2.28
C VAL A 160 9.61 -25.08 1.80
N ASP A 161 9.62 -23.83 1.31
CA ASP A 161 10.81 -23.14 0.79
C ASP A 161 10.99 -21.80 1.49
N ASN A 162 11.53 -21.87 2.71
CA ASN A 162 11.69 -20.72 3.58
C ASN A 162 13.15 -20.23 3.67
N GLN A 163 14.09 -21.00 3.09
CA GLN A 163 15.54 -20.79 3.26
C GLN A 163 15.94 -19.33 3.01
N LYS A 164 15.51 -18.74 1.91
CA LYS A 164 15.88 -17.38 1.54
C LYS A 164 15.35 -16.32 2.49
N ILE A 165 14.17 -16.52 3.06
CA ILE A 165 13.58 -15.63 4.09
C ILE A 165 14.42 -15.70 5.36
N VAL A 166 14.75 -16.93 5.80
CA VAL A 166 15.58 -17.19 6.99
C VAL A 166 16.98 -16.59 6.82
N GLU A 167 17.64 -16.84 5.68
CA GLU A 167 18.96 -16.27 5.39
C GLU A 167 18.97 -14.74 5.36
N THR A 168 17.90 -14.13 4.80
CA THR A 168 17.82 -12.68 4.68
C THR A 168 17.52 -11.99 6.01
N PHE A 169 16.58 -12.52 6.78
CA PHE A 169 16.02 -11.81 7.94
C PHE A 169 16.36 -12.44 9.28
N GLY A 170 16.88 -13.67 9.32
CA GLY A 170 17.10 -14.41 10.57
C GLY A 170 18.07 -13.74 11.56
N SER A 171 19.02 -12.93 11.06
CA SER A 171 19.92 -12.14 11.91
C SER A 171 19.37 -10.76 12.32
N VAL A 172 18.18 -10.40 11.86
CA VAL A 172 17.60 -9.05 11.96
C VAL A 172 16.44 -8.98 12.92
N VAL A 173 15.74 -10.09 13.12
CA VAL A 173 14.58 -10.21 14.01
C VAL A 173 14.90 -11.08 15.23
N ASP A 174 14.14 -10.90 16.31
CA ASP A 174 14.40 -11.62 17.56
C ASP A 174 14.10 -13.12 17.45
N VAL A 175 13.09 -13.50 16.64
CA VAL A 175 12.60 -14.87 16.51
C VAL A 175 12.25 -15.17 15.06
N VAL A 176 12.69 -16.32 14.55
CA VAL A 176 12.22 -16.92 13.29
C VAL A 176 11.77 -18.34 13.56
N VAL A 177 10.56 -18.67 13.16
CA VAL A 177 9.98 -20.01 13.25
C VAL A 177 9.60 -20.50 11.87
N GLU A 178 9.98 -21.72 11.54
CA GLU A 178 9.55 -22.36 10.29
C GLU A 178 8.39 -23.30 10.55
N THR A 179 7.35 -23.20 9.74
CA THR A 179 6.13 -24.02 9.81
C THR A 179 5.74 -24.50 8.42
N SER A 180 5.10 -25.65 8.35
CA SER A 180 4.64 -26.23 7.09
C SER A 180 3.14 -26.07 6.87
N THR A 181 2.40 -25.83 7.95
CA THR A 181 0.94 -25.71 7.92
C THR A 181 0.46 -24.47 8.67
N ALA A 182 -0.73 -24.02 8.34
CA ALA A 182 -1.36 -22.89 9.04
C ALA A 182 -1.75 -23.22 10.49
N VAL A 183 -1.84 -24.51 10.85
CA VAL A 183 -2.13 -24.93 12.21
C VAL A 183 -0.89 -24.83 13.10
N GLU A 184 0.31 -24.98 12.52
CA GLU A 184 1.58 -24.83 13.22
C GLU A 184 1.97 -23.35 13.37
N ALA A 185 1.56 -22.51 12.41
CA ALA A 185 1.84 -21.09 12.39
C ALA A 185 0.95 -20.30 13.37
#